data_8c49a2a49b9df6f9bb4c9769c606a8e3
#
_entry.id   8c49a2a49b9df6f9bb4c9769c606a8e3
#
_cell.length_a   1.000
_cell.length_b   1.000
_cell.length_c   1.000
_cell.angle_alpha   90.00
_cell.angle_beta   90.00
_cell.angle_gamma   90.00
#
_symmetry.space_group_name_H-M   'P 1'
#
loop_
_entity.id
_entity.type
_entity.pdbx_description
1 polymer ?
#
loop_
_entity_poly.entity_id
_entity_poly.type
_entity_poly.pdbx_seq_one_letter_code
_entity_poly.pdbx_strand_id
1 'polypeptide(L)'
;MKPVCLVSCPIDTFSGYGHRSRDFVRSLIEAKGDEWDVKIAPQKWGNTPWGFLDKDDPLKTRFINGEMQKPDIWIQISIPSEFQKIGNFNIGITAGIESTVPPPSFIQGMNKMDLNLVSSQFTKDTFQQVRFNQNDKQGNPVGEIKLEKPIEVLFEGLDTGVYFKEPGKSGLLDNIDESFCFLFTGHWLPGSFGEDRKNVATM
;
A
#
# COMPACT_ATOMS: atom_id res chain seq x y z
N MET A 1 18.49 13.00 20.33
CA MET A 1 17.51 11.89 20.28
C MET A 1 17.10 11.76 18.83
N LYS A 2 17.04 10.53 18.28
CA LYS A 2 16.59 10.33 16.89
C LYS A 2 15.09 10.63 16.80
N PRO A 3 14.60 11.26 15.71
CA PRO A 3 13.16 11.40 15.48
C PRO A 3 12.50 10.02 15.35
N VAL A 4 11.32 9.89 15.93
CA VAL A 4 10.54 8.65 15.88
C VAL A 4 9.69 8.61 14.63
N CYS A 5 9.93 7.60 13.77
CA CYS A 5 9.12 7.30 12.60
C CYS A 5 8.28 6.05 12.86
N LEU A 6 6.97 6.22 12.96
CA LEU A 6 6.03 5.11 13.14
C LEU A 6 5.36 4.77 11.82
N VAL A 7 5.55 3.53 11.34
CA VAL A 7 4.93 3.02 10.11
C VAL A 7 3.77 2.09 10.48
N SER A 8 2.56 2.49 10.16
CA SER A 8 1.35 1.67 10.31
C SER A 8 1.01 1.00 8.99
N CYS A 9 1.05 -0.34 8.96
CA CYS A 9 0.94 -1.07 7.71
C CYS A 9 0.60 -2.56 7.93
N PRO A 10 0.05 -3.26 6.92
CA PRO A 10 -0.31 -4.68 7.01
C PRO A 10 0.91 -5.62 6.82
N ILE A 11 2.01 -5.33 7.49
CA ILE A 11 3.34 -5.92 7.26
C ILE A 11 3.40 -7.45 7.42
N ASP A 12 2.57 -8.01 8.31
CA ASP A 12 2.56 -9.44 8.65
C ASP A 12 1.43 -10.22 7.95
N THR A 13 0.87 -9.66 6.86
CA THR A 13 -0.22 -10.28 6.11
C THR A 13 0.23 -10.89 4.78
N PHE A 14 -0.51 -11.94 4.33
CA PHE A 14 -0.33 -12.56 3.02
C PHE A 14 -1.09 -11.78 1.94
N SER A 15 -0.76 -10.51 1.73
CA SER A 15 -1.41 -9.63 0.77
C SER A 15 -0.42 -8.82 -0.04
N GLY A 16 -0.87 -8.22 -1.16
CA GLY A 16 -0.07 -7.27 -1.93
C GLY A 16 0.36 -6.06 -1.09
N TYR A 17 -0.56 -5.51 -0.28
CA TYR A 17 -0.22 -4.44 0.67
C TYR A 17 0.78 -4.90 1.75
N GLY A 18 0.69 -6.17 2.20
CA GLY A 18 1.69 -6.76 3.11
C GLY A 18 3.07 -6.84 2.45
N HIS A 19 3.13 -7.29 1.19
CA HIS A 19 4.37 -7.35 0.41
C HIS A 19 4.97 -5.94 0.27
N ARG A 20 4.20 -4.99 -0.24
CA ARG A 20 4.61 -3.59 -0.36
C ARG A 20 5.10 -2.99 0.96
N SER A 21 4.42 -3.32 2.06
CA SER A 21 4.80 -2.85 3.40
C SER A 21 6.18 -3.36 3.82
N ARG A 22 6.46 -4.64 3.59
CA ARG A 22 7.76 -5.24 3.91
C ARG A 22 8.90 -4.62 3.12
N ASP A 23 8.73 -4.46 1.82
CA ASP A 23 9.74 -3.85 0.95
C ASP A 23 9.99 -2.39 1.32
N PHE A 24 8.91 -1.62 1.52
CA PHE A 24 9.02 -0.23 1.92
C PHE A 24 9.73 -0.08 3.27
N VAL A 25 9.33 -0.85 4.29
CA VAL A 25 9.91 -0.71 5.64
C VAL A 25 11.37 -1.15 5.66
N ARG A 26 11.74 -2.23 4.96
CA ARG A 26 13.14 -2.65 4.83
C ARG A 26 13.98 -1.56 4.17
N SER A 27 13.53 -1.01 3.05
CA SER A 27 14.21 0.09 2.35
C SER A 27 14.29 1.36 3.20
N LEU A 28 13.24 1.69 3.97
CA LEU A 28 13.25 2.82 4.88
C LEU A 28 14.28 2.63 6.00
N ILE A 29 14.36 1.44 6.57
CA ILE A 29 15.36 1.11 7.62
C ILE A 29 16.77 1.19 7.05
N GLU A 30 17.01 0.68 5.85
CA GLU A 30 18.30 0.77 5.18
C GLU A 30 18.70 2.21 4.91
N ALA A 31 17.78 3.01 4.41
CA ALA A 31 18.05 4.40 4.04
C ALA A 31 18.15 5.36 5.23
N LYS A 32 17.40 5.12 6.33
CA LYS A 32 17.20 6.07 7.43
C LYS A 32 17.36 5.50 8.84
N GLY A 33 17.60 4.21 9.00
CA GLY A 33 17.69 3.57 10.33
C GLY A 33 18.80 4.14 11.24
N ASP A 34 19.82 4.74 10.65
CA ASP A 34 20.87 5.41 11.41
C ASP A 34 20.45 6.81 11.89
N GLU A 35 19.54 7.47 11.17
CA GLU A 35 19.06 8.81 11.48
C GLU A 35 17.75 8.80 12.28
N TRP A 36 16.87 7.83 12.04
CA TRP A 36 15.53 7.73 12.60
C TRP A 36 15.35 6.48 13.48
N ASP A 37 14.53 6.57 14.52
CA ASP A 37 14.01 5.41 15.25
C ASP A 37 12.75 4.91 14.55
N VAL A 38 12.91 3.95 13.61
CA VAL A 38 11.81 3.38 12.83
C VAL A 38 11.10 2.32 13.65
N LYS A 39 9.82 2.54 13.95
CA LYS A 39 8.90 1.63 14.65
C LYS A 39 7.78 1.19 13.71
N ILE A 40 7.15 0.07 14.01
CA ILE A 40 6.09 -0.52 13.19
C ILE A 40 4.84 -0.75 14.05
N ALA A 41 3.69 -0.27 13.55
CA ALA A 41 2.36 -0.60 14.04
C ALA A 41 1.68 -1.56 13.05
N PRO A 42 1.70 -2.88 13.29
CA PRO A 42 1.11 -3.84 12.37
C PRO A 42 -0.41 -3.69 12.29
N GLN A 43 -0.94 -3.71 11.07
CA GLN A 43 -2.39 -3.63 10.81
C GLN A 43 -2.90 -4.94 10.22
N LYS A 44 -4.18 -5.24 10.48
CA LYS A 44 -4.91 -6.25 9.72
C LYS A 44 -5.26 -5.73 8.34
N TRP A 45 -5.39 -6.62 7.37
CA TRP A 45 -5.83 -6.31 6.01
C TRP A 45 -7.04 -7.16 5.64
N GLY A 46 -8.23 -6.65 5.92
CA GLY A 46 -9.48 -7.39 5.73
C GLY A 46 -9.42 -8.79 6.36
N ASN A 47 -9.84 -9.79 5.60
CA ASN A 47 -9.80 -11.21 5.99
C ASN A 47 -8.50 -11.93 5.57
N THR A 48 -7.46 -11.19 5.18
CA THR A 48 -6.20 -11.78 4.74
C THR A 48 -5.52 -12.52 5.89
N PRO A 49 -4.95 -13.71 5.66
CA PRO A 49 -4.20 -14.43 6.68
C PRO A 49 -3.05 -13.59 7.26
N TRP A 50 -2.83 -13.76 8.54
CA TRP A 50 -1.76 -13.14 9.33
C TRP A 50 -0.63 -14.14 9.58
N GLY A 51 0.56 -13.65 9.95
CA GLY A 51 1.70 -14.50 10.30
C GLY A 51 2.61 -14.82 9.11
N PHE A 52 2.77 -13.86 8.19
CA PHE A 52 3.71 -13.99 7.07
C PHE A 52 5.18 -13.96 7.53
N LEU A 53 5.50 -13.11 8.50
CA LEU A 53 6.87 -12.97 9.00
C LEU A 53 7.23 -14.15 9.89
N ASP A 54 8.42 -14.69 9.72
CA ASP A 54 8.98 -15.70 10.63
C ASP A 54 9.15 -15.14 12.04
N LYS A 55 9.21 -16.03 13.05
CA LYS A 55 9.34 -15.62 14.45
C LYS A 55 10.56 -14.73 14.70
N ASP A 56 11.64 -15.02 14.00
CA ASP A 56 12.93 -14.37 14.14
C ASP A 56 13.16 -13.26 13.12
N ASP A 57 12.13 -12.88 12.34
CA ASP A 57 12.26 -11.78 11.37
C ASP A 57 12.63 -10.48 12.09
N PRO A 58 13.73 -9.81 11.67
CA PRO A 58 14.21 -8.57 12.30
C PRO A 58 13.18 -7.46 12.38
N LEU A 59 12.20 -7.43 11.49
CA LEU A 59 11.11 -6.43 11.51
C LEU A 59 10.27 -6.53 12.78
N LYS A 60 10.11 -7.74 13.35
CA LYS A 60 9.35 -7.94 14.59
C LYS A 60 9.94 -7.24 15.80
N THR A 61 11.25 -7.03 15.82
CA THR A 61 11.93 -6.30 16.90
C THR A 61 11.53 -4.82 16.96
N ARG A 62 10.97 -4.30 15.87
CA ARG A 62 10.53 -2.91 15.72
C ARG A 62 9.03 -2.72 15.96
N PHE A 63 8.31 -3.80 16.26
CA PHE A 63 6.89 -3.70 16.55
C PHE A 63 6.68 -2.92 17.86
N ILE A 64 5.71 -1.99 17.83
CA ILE A 64 5.35 -1.27 19.05
C ILE A 64 4.60 -2.21 20.00
N ASN A 65 4.91 -2.09 21.30
CA ASN A 65 4.22 -2.77 22.38
C ASN A 65 3.59 -1.73 23.30
N GLY A 66 2.27 -1.64 23.28
CA GLY A 66 1.52 -0.69 24.10
C GLY A 66 1.35 0.70 23.50
N GLU A 67 1.00 1.66 24.34
CA GLU A 67 0.78 3.05 23.94
C GLU A 67 2.10 3.73 23.60
N MET A 68 2.08 4.53 22.53
CA MET A 68 3.22 5.31 22.07
C MET A 68 2.89 6.80 22.12
N GLN A 69 3.86 7.61 22.48
CA GLN A 69 3.75 9.06 22.32
C GLN A 69 3.58 9.42 20.85
N LYS A 70 3.03 10.59 20.57
CA LYS A 70 2.86 11.12 19.22
C LYS A 70 4.20 11.06 18.46
N PRO A 71 4.28 10.33 17.32
CA PRO A 71 5.52 10.21 16.56
C PRO A 71 5.84 11.53 15.83
N ASP A 72 7.12 11.76 15.54
CA ASP A 72 7.55 12.88 14.69
C ASP A 72 7.06 12.67 13.27
N ILE A 73 7.18 11.44 12.75
CA ILE A 73 6.73 11.05 11.43
C ILE A 73 5.76 9.87 11.57
N TRP A 74 4.58 10.02 11.01
CA TRP A 74 3.59 8.96 10.84
C TRP A 74 3.51 8.57 9.37
N ILE A 75 3.72 7.30 9.07
CA ILE A 75 3.55 6.74 7.72
C ILE A 75 2.44 5.70 7.79
N GLN A 76 1.42 5.83 6.96
CA GLN A 76 0.35 4.84 6.87
C GLN A 76 0.26 4.26 5.47
N ILE A 77 0.38 2.93 5.38
CA ILE A 77 0.26 2.18 4.12
C ILE A 77 -1.08 1.47 4.12
N SER A 78 -2.06 2.02 3.39
CA SER A 78 -3.43 1.54 3.36
C SER A 78 -4.21 2.17 2.20
N ILE A 79 -5.52 1.87 2.11
CA ILE A 79 -6.42 2.63 1.25
C ILE A 79 -6.66 4.04 1.84
N PRO A 80 -6.78 5.09 1.01
CA PRO A 80 -6.83 6.46 1.51
C PRO A 80 -7.98 6.77 2.47
N SER A 81 -9.12 6.10 2.36
CA SER A 81 -10.25 6.29 3.30
C SER A 81 -9.91 5.98 4.76
N GLU A 82 -8.87 5.17 5.00
CA GLU A 82 -8.39 4.78 6.33
C GLU A 82 -7.30 5.70 6.87
N PHE A 83 -6.81 6.64 6.09
CA PHE A 83 -5.73 7.53 6.51
C PHE A 83 -6.09 8.36 7.74
N GLN A 84 -5.14 8.43 8.68
CA GLN A 84 -5.28 9.13 9.95
C GLN A 84 -4.12 10.10 10.17
N LYS A 85 -4.42 11.29 10.68
CA LYS A 85 -3.43 12.29 11.05
C LYS A 85 -3.00 12.09 12.51
N ILE A 86 -1.87 11.42 12.74
CA ILE A 86 -1.40 11.01 14.07
C ILE A 86 -0.07 11.69 14.43
N GLY A 87 0.85 11.78 13.48
CA GLY A 87 2.19 12.33 13.69
C GLY A 87 2.26 13.85 13.64
N ASN A 88 3.46 14.37 13.86
CA ASN A 88 3.75 15.78 13.57
C ASN A 88 3.80 16.00 12.06
N PHE A 89 4.37 15.06 11.29
CA PHE A 89 4.31 14.99 9.84
C PHE A 89 3.71 13.63 9.42
N ASN A 90 2.75 13.65 8.46
CA ASN A 90 1.94 12.49 8.12
C ASN A 90 2.08 12.15 6.63
N ILE A 91 2.46 10.92 6.32
CA ILE A 91 2.62 10.41 4.96
C ILE A 91 1.64 9.27 4.72
N GLY A 92 0.81 9.40 3.70
CA GLY A 92 -0.06 8.33 3.22
C GLY A 92 0.55 7.63 2.02
N ILE A 93 0.63 6.30 2.05
CA ILE A 93 1.10 5.46 0.95
C ILE A 93 -0.03 4.55 0.51
N THR A 94 -0.36 4.59 -0.77
CA THR A 94 -1.43 3.75 -1.33
C THR A 94 -1.04 3.23 -2.71
N ALA A 95 -1.53 2.03 -3.05
CA ALA A 95 -1.47 1.52 -4.42
C ALA A 95 -2.36 2.35 -5.38
N GLY A 96 -3.32 3.08 -4.82
CA GLY A 96 -4.22 3.92 -5.58
C GLY A 96 -5.50 3.21 -5.99
N ILE A 97 -5.90 3.39 -7.23
CA ILE A 97 -7.09 2.80 -7.80
C ILE A 97 -6.82 2.23 -9.19
N GLU A 98 -7.67 1.33 -9.61
CA GLU A 98 -7.60 0.64 -10.91
C GLU A 98 -8.57 1.26 -11.93
N SER A 99 -9.29 2.32 -11.56
CA SER A 99 -10.26 3.06 -12.39
C SER A 99 -9.89 4.54 -12.47
N THR A 100 -10.60 5.29 -13.31
CA THR A 100 -10.34 6.72 -13.54
C THR A 100 -11.02 7.65 -12.53
N VAL A 101 -11.92 7.12 -11.68
CA VAL A 101 -12.64 7.92 -10.68
C VAL A 101 -12.58 7.23 -9.32
N PRO A 102 -11.81 7.77 -8.36
CA PRO A 102 -11.79 7.28 -6.98
C PRO A 102 -13.07 7.67 -6.24
N PRO A 103 -13.44 6.99 -5.15
CA PRO A 103 -14.50 7.48 -4.28
C PRO A 103 -14.09 8.79 -3.58
N PRO A 104 -15.03 9.71 -3.31
CA PRO A 104 -14.74 10.98 -2.60
C PRO A 104 -14.01 10.79 -1.26
N SER A 105 -14.30 9.68 -0.55
CA SER A 105 -13.64 9.33 0.72
C SER A 105 -12.12 9.16 0.60
N PHE A 106 -11.61 8.76 -0.59
CA PHE A 106 -10.18 8.65 -0.82
C PHE A 106 -9.53 10.04 -0.85
N ILE A 107 -10.14 11.00 -1.55
CA ILE A 107 -9.65 12.38 -1.58
C ILE A 107 -9.69 13.01 -0.19
N GLN A 108 -10.77 12.78 0.56
CA GLN A 108 -10.89 13.25 1.94
C GLN A 108 -9.82 12.65 2.86
N GLY A 109 -9.52 11.37 2.69
CA GLY A 109 -8.44 10.70 3.44
C GLY A 109 -7.06 11.24 3.10
N MET A 110 -6.76 11.42 1.80
CA MET A 110 -5.49 11.99 1.34
C MET A 110 -5.28 13.42 1.83
N ASN A 111 -6.35 14.21 1.94
CA ASN A 111 -6.28 15.58 2.46
C ASN A 111 -5.96 15.66 3.97
N LYS A 112 -6.01 14.56 4.72
CA LYS A 112 -5.53 14.51 6.11
C LYS A 112 -4.01 14.40 6.21
N MET A 113 -3.35 13.95 5.14
CA MET A 113 -1.90 13.71 5.12
C MET A 113 -1.15 14.98 4.69
N ASP A 114 0.10 15.09 5.12
CA ASP A 114 0.97 16.21 4.72
C ASP A 114 1.67 15.89 3.38
N LEU A 115 1.83 14.59 3.06
CA LEU A 115 2.34 14.08 1.79
C LEU A 115 1.62 12.76 1.46
N ASN A 116 1.29 12.57 0.19
CA ASN A 116 0.76 11.31 -0.32
C ASN A 116 1.71 10.70 -1.33
N LEU A 117 1.94 9.39 -1.23
CA LEU A 117 2.79 8.63 -2.15
C LEU A 117 1.94 7.56 -2.84
N VAL A 118 2.06 7.50 -4.16
CA VAL A 118 1.34 6.54 -5.01
C VAL A 118 2.31 5.79 -5.91
N SER A 119 1.90 4.62 -6.42
CA SER A 119 2.79 3.72 -7.16
C SER A 119 3.01 4.09 -8.62
N SER A 120 2.19 4.98 -9.20
CA SER A 120 2.27 5.29 -10.63
C SER A 120 1.86 6.72 -10.96
N GLN A 121 2.32 7.20 -12.12
CA GLN A 121 1.89 8.50 -12.67
C GLN A 121 0.39 8.51 -12.97
N PHE A 122 -0.15 7.40 -13.50
CA PHE A 122 -1.59 7.25 -13.73
C PHE A 122 -2.41 7.53 -12.46
N THR A 123 -2.02 6.93 -11.34
CA THR A 123 -2.69 7.14 -10.06
C THR A 123 -2.56 8.59 -9.58
N LYS A 124 -1.36 9.19 -9.70
CA LYS A 124 -1.13 10.60 -9.37
C LYS A 124 -2.06 11.51 -10.16
N ASP A 125 -2.09 11.36 -11.48
CA ASP A 125 -2.90 12.18 -12.38
C ASP A 125 -4.40 12.02 -12.09
N THR A 126 -4.84 10.79 -11.85
CA THR A 126 -6.24 10.48 -11.50
C THR A 126 -6.68 11.23 -10.24
N PHE A 127 -5.88 11.17 -9.16
CA PHE A 127 -6.21 11.87 -7.92
C PHE A 127 -6.16 13.40 -8.05
N GLN A 128 -5.26 13.92 -8.87
CA GLN A 128 -5.13 15.36 -9.09
C GLN A 128 -6.26 15.96 -9.96
N GLN A 129 -6.82 15.16 -10.88
CA GLN A 129 -7.83 15.64 -11.83
C GLN A 129 -9.25 15.57 -11.28
N VAL A 130 -9.52 14.63 -10.38
CA VAL A 130 -10.90 14.40 -9.92
C VAL A 130 -11.42 15.52 -9.04
N ARG A 131 -12.72 15.86 -9.25
CA ARG A 131 -13.46 16.86 -8.50
C ARG A 131 -14.85 16.34 -8.20
N PHE A 132 -15.34 16.56 -6.98
CA PHE A 132 -16.69 16.19 -6.57
C PHE A 132 -17.40 17.40 -6.00
N ASN A 133 -18.65 17.62 -6.41
CA ASN A 133 -19.50 18.62 -5.79
C ASN A 133 -19.86 18.15 -4.37
N GLN A 134 -19.71 19.03 -3.40
CA GLN A 134 -20.21 18.83 -2.05
C GLN A 134 -21.52 19.60 -1.90
N ASN A 135 -22.60 18.89 -1.61
CA ASN A 135 -23.90 19.48 -1.42
C ASN A 135 -24.31 19.42 0.06
N ASP A 136 -25.12 20.38 0.50
CA ASP A 136 -25.78 20.34 1.80
C ASP A 136 -26.92 19.27 1.83
N LYS A 137 -27.61 19.18 2.98
CA LYS A 137 -28.73 18.24 3.13
C LYS A 137 -29.93 18.57 2.25
N GLN A 138 -30.01 19.79 1.74
CA GLN A 138 -31.05 20.28 0.83
C GLN A 138 -30.67 20.12 -0.65
N GLY A 139 -29.45 19.63 -0.95
CA GLY A 139 -28.94 19.44 -2.30
C GLY A 139 -28.27 20.67 -2.92
N ASN A 140 -28.10 21.77 -2.18
CA ASN A 140 -27.43 22.97 -2.69
C ASN A 140 -25.91 22.77 -2.65
N PRO A 141 -25.16 23.26 -3.66
CA PRO A 141 -23.71 23.16 -3.68
C PRO A 141 -23.12 24.03 -2.55
N VAL A 142 -22.31 23.42 -1.68
CA VAL A 142 -21.62 24.09 -0.56
C VAL A 142 -20.10 24.07 -0.70
N GLY A 143 -19.57 23.36 -1.70
CA GLY A 143 -18.14 23.29 -1.94
C GLY A 143 -17.74 22.24 -2.97
N GLU A 144 -16.44 22.01 -3.05
CA GLU A 144 -15.83 21.03 -3.92
C GLU A 144 -14.86 20.15 -3.09
N ILE A 145 -14.88 18.83 -3.34
CA ILE A 145 -13.90 17.90 -2.80
C ILE A 145 -12.86 17.64 -3.90
N LYS A 146 -11.63 18.06 -3.66
CA LYS A 146 -10.47 17.87 -4.52
C LYS A 146 -9.23 17.59 -3.70
N LEU A 147 -8.20 17.05 -4.32
CA LEU A 147 -6.91 16.88 -3.66
C LEU A 147 -6.22 18.23 -3.46
N GLU A 148 -5.95 18.57 -2.20
CA GLU A 148 -5.30 19.83 -1.78
C GLU A 148 -3.87 19.60 -1.26
N LYS A 149 -3.51 18.35 -1.00
CA LYS A 149 -2.23 17.97 -0.44
C LYS A 149 -1.25 17.48 -1.50
N PRO A 150 0.06 17.63 -1.25
CA PRO A 150 1.09 17.09 -2.14
C PRO A 150 0.91 15.61 -2.39
N ILE A 151 1.13 15.22 -3.65
CA ILE A 151 1.14 13.82 -4.09
C ILE A 151 2.33 13.59 -5.00
N GLU A 152 3.10 12.52 -4.70
CA GLU A 152 4.28 12.14 -5.48
C GLU A 152 4.25 10.66 -5.83
N VAL A 153 4.95 10.32 -6.90
CA VAL A 153 5.10 8.92 -7.32
C VAL A 153 6.29 8.31 -6.59
N LEU A 154 6.01 7.27 -5.81
CA LEU A 154 7.02 6.35 -5.30
C LEU A 154 6.76 4.98 -5.92
N PHE A 155 7.44 4.69 -7.02
CA PHE A 155 7.28 3.43 -7.74
C PHE A 155 7.59 2.22 -6.84
N GLU A 156 6.97 1.10 -7.10
CA GLU A 156 7.19 -0.12 -6.34
C GLU A 156 8.52 -0.75 -6.78
N GLY A 157 9.44 -0.89 -5.82
CA GLY A 157 10.67 -1.65 -6.00
C GLY A 157 10.45 -3.14 -5.75
N LEU A 158 11.47 -3.92 -6.02
CA LEU A 158 11.51 -5.33 -5.66
C LEU A 158 12.92 -5.69 -5.14
N ASP A 159 12.99 -6.68 -4.28
CA ASP A 159 14.25 -7.23 -3.81
C ASP A 159 14.86 -8.13 -4.90
N THR A 160 15.90 -7.62 -5.57
CA THR A 160 16.60 -8.36 -6.64
C THR A 160 17.45 -9.52 -6.13
N GLY A 161 17.68 -9.61 -4.82
CA GLY A 161 18.31 -10.78 -4.18
C GLY A 161 17.34 -11.96 -4.05
N VAL A 162 16.03 -11.69 -4.06
CA VAL A 162 14.95 -12.68 -4.01
C VAL A 162 14.36 -12.94 -5.41
N TYR A 163 14.14 -11.86 -6.17
CA TYR A 163 13.53 -11.93 -7.50
C TYR A 163 14.59 -11.65 -8.57
N PHE A 164 15.14 -12.70 -9.13
CA PHE A 164 16.17 -12.61 -10.17
C PHE A 164 15.91 -13.64 -11.27
N LYS A 165 16.48 -13.40 -12.45
CA LYS A 165 16.43 -14.37 -13.53
C LYS A 165 17.39 -15.52 -13.22
N GLU A 166 16.87 -16.68 -12.91
CA GLU A 166 17.67 -17.87 -12.67
C GLU A 166 18.38 -18.32 -13.98
N PRO A 167 19.70 -18.51 -13.95
CA PRO A 167 20.42 -19.03 -15.11
C PRO A 167 20.11 -20.52 -15.27
N GLY A 168 19.42 -20.87 -16.34
CA GLY A 168 19.10 -22.24 -16.70
C GLY A 168 17.62 -22.59 -16.59
N LYS A 169 17.29 -23.85 -16.92
CA LYS A 169 15.95 -24.39 -16.73
C LYS A 169 15.83 -24.91 -15.30
N SER A 170 14.80 -24.46 -14.59
CA SER A 170 14.55 -24.88 -13.19
C SER A 170 14.09 -26.32 -13.06
N GLY A 171 13.79 -27.03 -14.14
CA GLY A 171 13.15 -28.35 -14.15
C GLY A 171 11.67 -28.35 -13.78
N LEU A 172 11.16 -27.25 -13.19
CA LEU A 172 9.77 -27.15 -12.74
C LEU A 172 8.72 -27.23 -13.87
N LEU A 173 9.12 -26.88 -15.08
CA LEU A 173 8.24 -26.86 -16.26
C LEU A 173 8.56 -28.00 -17.26
N ASP A 174 9.46 -28.92 -16.92
CA ASP A 174 9.89 -29.99 -17.86
C ASP A 174 8.78 -30.98 -18.22
N ASN A 175 7.70 -31.04 -17.45
CA ASN A 175 6.51 -31.85 -17.73
C ASN A 175 5.43 -31.13 -18.55
N ILE A 176 5.71 -29.92 -19.06
CA ILE A 176 4.79 -29.14 -19.90
C ILE A 176 5.28 -29.25 -21.32
N ASP A 177 4.48 -29.91 -22.19
CA ASP A 177 4.82 -30.16 -23.58
C ASP A 177 4.66 -28.92 -24.48
N GLU A 178 3.91 -27.91 -24.02
CA GLU A 178 3.62 -26.69 -24.74
C GLU A 178 4.87 -25.82 -24.89
N SER A 179 5.10 -25.34 -26.12
CA SER A 179 6.23 -24.44 -26.43
C SER A 179 6.10 -23.03 -25.84
N PHE A 180 4.89 -22.64 -25.42
CA PHE A 180 4.57 -21.38 -24.81
C PHE A 180 3.41 -21.51 -23.82
N CYS A 181 3.56 -20.91 -22.64
CA CYS A 181 2.56 -20.95 -21.59
C CYS A 181 2.34 -19.55 -20.98
N PHE A 182 1.11 -19.25 -20.63
CA PHE A 182 0.79 -18.10 -19.79
C PHE A 182 0.88 -18.49 -18.30
N LEU A 183 1.54 -17.68 -17.50
CA LEU A 183 1.56 -17.83 -16.05
C LEU A 183 0.59 -16.86 -15.42
N PHE A 184 -0.38 -17.36 -14.65
CA PHE A 184 -1.20 -16.55 -13.75
C PHE A 184 -0.82 -16.83 -12.30
N THR A 185 -0.53 -15.75 -11.55
CA THR A 185 -0.34 -15.80 -10.10
C THR A 185 -1.27 -14.78 -9.46
N GLY A 186 -2.14 -15.20 -8.55
CA GLY A 186 -3.08 -14.28 -7.91
C GLY A 186 -4.21 -14.98 -7.18
N HIS A 187 -5.07 -14.19 -6.56
CA HIS A 187 -6.29 -14.69 -5.94
C HIS A 187 -7.40 -14.77 -6.98
N TRP A 188 -8.03 -15.94 -7.08
CA TRP A 188 -9.31 -16.10 -7.73
C TRP A 188 -10.39 -15.72 -6.71
N LEU A 189 -10.89 -14.50 -6.80
CA LEU A 189 -11.92 -14.01 -5.89
C LEU A 189 -13.28 -14.62 -6.21
N PRO A 190 -14.19 -14.74 -5.21
CA PRO A 190 -15.57 -15.13 -5.47
C PRO A 190 -16.23 -14.15 -6.44
N GLY A 191 -17.03 -14.69 -7.35
CA GLY A 191 -17.77 -13.94 -8.37
C GLY A 191 -18.22 -14.85 -9.50
N SER A 192 -19.26 -14.43 -10.23
CA SER A 192 -19.68 -15.07 -11.47
C SER A 192 -18.69 -14.74 -12.59
N PHE A 193 -18.80 -15.46 -13.71
CA PHE A 193 -18.00 -15.21 -14.91
C PHE A 193 -18.09 -13.72 -15.32
N GLY A 194 -16.94 -13.07 -15.42
CA GLY A 194 -16.84 -11.65 -15.75
C GLY A 194 -17.17 -10.66 -14.63
N GLU A 195 -17.54 -11.13 -13.42
CA GLU A 195 -17.89 -10.28 -12.28
C GLU A 195 -16.79 -10.21 -11.20
N ASP A 196 -15.83 -11.12 -11.23
CA ASP A 196 -14.71 -11.04 -10.31
C ASP A 196 -13.77 -9.86 -10.68
N ARG A 197 -13.27 -9.15 -9.65
CA ARG A 197 -12.46 -7.94 -9.82
C ARG A 197 -11.22 -8.12 -10.73
N LYS A 198 -10.67 -9.32 -10.76
CA LYS A 198 -9.50 -9.66 -11.56
C LYS A 198 -9.83 -10.26 -12.90
N ASN A 199 -11.12 -10.51 -13.17
CA ASN A 199 -11.65 -11.11 -14.38
C ASN A 199 -10.96 -12.45 -14.75
N VAL A 200 -10.57 -13.22 -13.74
CA VAL A 200 -9.82 -14.47 -13.91
C VAL A 200 -10.63 -15.52 -14.66
N ALA A 201 -11.96 -15.55 -14.43
CA ALA A 201 -12.84 -16.51 -15.07
C ALA A 201 -12.94 -16.32 -16.61
N THR A 202 -12.42 -15.21 -17.16
CA THR A 202 -12.36 -14.95 -18.61
C THR A 202 -10.99 -15.22 -19.22
N MET A 203 -9.99 -15.59 -18.42
CA MET A 203 -8.67 -16.01 -18.88
C MET A 203 -8.66 -17.48 -19.26
#